data_87a4b2371afb01f3c0d5269b20497e68
#
_entry.id   87a4b2371afb01f3c0d5269b20497e68
#
_cell.length_a   1.000
_cell.length_b   1.000
_cell.length_c   1.000
_cell.angle_alpha   90.00
_cell.angle_beta   90.00
_cell.angle_gamma   90.00
#
_symmetry.space_group_name_H-M   'P 1'
#
loop_
_entity.id
_entity.type
_entity.pdbx_description
1 polymer ?
#
loop_
_entity_poly.entity_id
_entity_poly.type
_entity_poly.pdbx_seq_one_letter_code
_entity_poly.pdbx_strand_id
1 'polypeptide(L)'
;MEIIISPNSFKGTFSSVDACNIIAEGLLNYDSKINIKKLPIADGGDGTLEIFKYYFDYDSIKESSVNSIGEKIQSEYIIIENGKTAIIEFANTCGLAKVDFNKNDLNFSNS
;
A
#
# COMPACT_ATOMS: atom_id res chain seq x y z
N MET A 1 -15.21 9.27 -24.60
CA MET A 1 -15.60 8.46 -23.44
C MET A 1 -14.61 8.68 -22.32
N GLU A 2 -15.09 8.87 -21.13
CA GLU A 2 -14.26 8.96 -19.92
C GLU A 2 -14.41 7.69 -19.10
N ILE A 3 -13.28 7.15 -18.64
CA ILE A 3 -13.27 5.95 -17.81
C ILE A 3 -12.51 6.26 -16.52
N ILE A 4 -13.11 5.90 -15.39
CA ILE A 4 -12.50 6.03 -14.09
C ILE A 4 -12.05 4.63 -13.66
N ILE A 5 -10.79 4.50 -13.28
CA ILE A 5 -10.22 3.23 -12.80
C ILE A 5 -9.91 3.37 -11.32
N SER A 6 -10.59 2.59 -10.49
CA SER A 6 -10.48 2.70 -9.04
C SER A 6 -10.34 1.31 -8.39
N PRO A 7 -9.23 0.59 -8.62
CA PRO A 7 -9.03 -0.73 -8.04
C PRO A 7 -8.48 -0.64 -6.63
N ASN A 8 -8.73 -1.69 -5.86
CA ASN A 8 -7.97 -1.96 -4.65
C ASN A 8 -6.74 -2.82 -5.01
N SER A 9 -5.88 -3.11 -4.04
CA SER A 9 -4.72 -3.95 -4.29
C SER A 9 -5.13 -5.39 -4.58
N PHE A 10 -4.34 -6.07 -5.40
CA PHE A 10 -4.49 -7.50 -5.67
C PHE A 10 -3.51 -8.22 -4.77
N LYS A 11 -4.04 -8.90 -3.79
CA LYS A 11 -3.27 -9.54 -2.73
C LYS A 11 -2.13 -10.39 -3.30
N GLY A 12 -0.90 -10.05 -2.89
CA GLY A 12 0.27 -10.81 -3.28
C GLY A 12 0.75 -10.60 -4.71
N THR A 13 0.10 -9.75 -5.50
CA THR A 13 0.43 -9.56 -6.91
C THR A 13 0.66 -8.10 -7.28
N PHE A 14 -0.38 -7.26 -7.20
CA PHE A 14 -0.31 -5.87 -7.63
C PHE A 14 -0.77 -4.94 -6.54
N SER A 15 -0.09 -3.79 -6.41
CA SER A 15 -0.65 -2.66 -5.67
C SER A 15 -1.81 -2.05 -6.46
N SER A 16 -2.63 -1.24 -5.81
CA SER A 16 -3.72 -0.56 -6.53
C SER A 16 -3.20 0.43 -7.55
N VAL A 17 -2.05 1.08 -7.28
CA VAL A 17 -1.43 1.98 -8.27
C VAL A 17 -0.98 1.19 -9.50
N ASP A 18 -0.32 0.05 -9.30
CA ASP A 18 0.12 -0.80 -10.41
C ASP A 18 -1.06 -1.33 -11.20
N ALA A 19 -2.12 -1.75 -10.51
CA ALA A 19 -3.34 -2.22 -11.18
C ALA A 19 -3.97 -1.11 -12.03
N CYS A 20 -4.02 0.13 -11.53
CA CYS A 20 -4.47 1.27 -12.32
C CYS A 20 -3.66 1.43 -13.60
N ASN A 21 -2.34 1.37 -13.49
CA ASN A 21 -1.45 1.59 -14.63
C ASN A 21 -1.61 0.49 -15.67
N ILE A 22 -1.72 -0.75 -15.24
CA ILE A 22 -1.89 -1.90 -16.14
C ILE A 22 -3.22 -1.81 -16.89
N ILE A 23 -4.30 -1.53 -16.17
CA ILE A 23 -5.63 -1.40 -16.78
C ILE A 23 -5.66 -0.22 -17.75
N ALA A 24 -5.09 0.92 -17.35
CA ALA A 24 -5.04 2.10 -18.21
C ALA A 24 -4.29 1.81 -19.50
N GLU A 25 -3.15 1.13 -19.41
CA GLU A 25 -2.36 0.78 -20.59
C GLU A 25 -3.17 -0.11 -21.55
N GLY A 26 -3.86 -1.12 -21.01
CA GLY A 26 -4.71 -1.99 -21.84
C GLY A 26 -5.82 -1.22 -22.54
N LEU A 27 -6.47 -0.29 -21.83
CA LEU A 27 -7.54 0.50 -22.42
C LEU A 27 -7.03 1.46 -23.51
N LEU A 28 -5.90 2.09 -23.28
CA LEU A 28 -5.29 3.00 -24.25
C LEU A 28 -4.76 2.27 -25.47
N ASN A 29 -4.33 1.03 -25.32
CA ASN A 29 -3.96 0.20 -26.46
C ASN A 29 -5.16 -0.18 -27.32
N TYR A 30 -6.33 -0.31 -26.68
CA TYR A 30 -7.58 -0.56 -27.42
C TYR A 30 -8.08 0.69 -28.13
N ASP A 31 -8.09 1.84 -27.46
CA ASP A 31 -8.52 3.11 -28.03
C ASP A 31 -7.75 4.25 -27.36
N SER A 32 -6.83 4.85 -28.10
CA SER A 32 -5.99 5.94 -27.57
C SER A 32 -6.75 7.23 -27.27
N LYS A 33 -8.01 7.30 -27.68
CA LYS A 33 -8.85 8.49 -27.45
C LYS A 33 -9.63 8.44 -26.15
N ILE A 34 -9.55 7.33 -25.42
CA ILE A 34 -10.21 7.21 -24.12
C ILE A 34 -9.54 8.16 -23.13
N ASN A 35 -10.36 8.93 -22.43
CA ASN A 35 -9.90 9.78 -21.34
C ASN A 35 -9.95 8.97 -20.04
N ILE A 36 -8.80 8.76 -19.42
CA ILE A 36 -8.68 7.89 -18.24
C ILE A 36 -8.37 8.71 -17.02
N LYS A 37 -9.12 8.47 -15.94
CA LYS A 37 -8.86 9.02 -14.63
C LYS A 37 -8.53 7.87 -13.69
N LYS A 38 -7.34 7.94 -13.08
CA LYS A 38 -6.86 6.90 -12.15
C LYS A 38 -7.16 7.33 -10.72
N LEU A 39 -7.91 6.51 -10.00
CA LEU A 39 -8.25 6.74 -8.60
C LEU A 39 -7.98 5.46 -7.79
N PRO A 40 -6.70 5.10 -7.60
CA PRO A 40 -6.39 3.93 -6.77
C PRO A 40 -6.86 4.15 -5.34
N ILE A 41 -7.32 3.08 -4.71
CA ILE A 41 -7.89 3.13 -3.36
C ILE A 41 -7.18 2.14 -2.44
N ALA A 42 -7.41 2.31 -1.15
CA ALA A 42 -6.95 1.41 -0.11
C ALA A 42 -8.03 1.27 0.95
N ASP A 43 -7.99 0.17 1.67
CA ASP A 43 -8.98 -0.14 2.71
C ASP A 43 -8.39 -0.08 4.13
N GLY A 44 -7.19 0.48 4.26
CA GLY A 44 -6.48 0.53 5.54
C GLY A 44 -5.54 -0.65 5.76
N GLY A 45 -5.60 -1.64 4.90
CA GLY A 45 -4.73 -2.79 4.98
C GLY A 45 -3.44 -2.62 4.20
N ASP A 46 -2.92 -3.73 3.69
CA ASP A 46 -1.69 -3.75 2.92
C ASP A 46 -1.82 -2.88 1.67
N GLY A 47 -0.84 -2.00 1.46
CA GLY A 47 -0.85 -1.08 0.33
C GLY A 47 -1.40 0.31 0.63
N THR A 48 -1.87 0.57 1.86
CA THR A 48 -2.41 1.88 2.23
C THR A 48 -1.35 2.97 2.16
N LEU A 49 -0.14 2.71 2.64
CA LEU A 49 0.96 3.69 2.56
C LEU A 49 1.23 4.12 1.13
N GLU A 50 1.26 3.17 0.20
CA GLU A 50 1.51 3.48 -1.19
C GLU A 50 0.44 4.40 -1.78
N ILE A 51 -0.81 4.23 -1.36
CA ILE A 51 -1.90 5.11 -1.79
C ILE A 51 -1.69 6.53 -1.30
N PHE A 52 -1.31 6.71 -0.04
CA PHE A 52 -1.03 8.05 0.48
C PHE A 52 0.18 8.68 -0.22
N LYS A 53 1.21 7.89 -0.52
CA LYS A 53 2.35 8.38 -1.32
C LYS A 53 1.93 8.83 -2.72
N TYR A 54 0.93 8.21 -3.28
CA TYR A 54 0.42 8.55 -4.60
C TYR A 54 -0.28 9.91 -4.60
N TYR A 55 -1.05 10.19 -3.53
CA TYR A 55 -1.89 11.40 -3.49
C TYR A 55 -1.25 12.59 -2.80
N PHE A 56 -0.23 12.40 -1.97
CA PHE A 56 0.33 13.46 -1.13
C PHE A 56 1.84 13.54 -1.29
N ASP A 57 2.38 14.75 -1.09
CA ASP A 57 3.79 14.92 -0.85
C ASP A 57 4.09 14.40 0.56
N TYR A 58 5.20 13.69 0.71
CA TYR A 58 5.48 12.99 1.96
C TYR A 58 6.97 12.96 2.28
N ASP A 59 7.26 12.74 3.57
CA ASP A 59 8.58 12.37 4.04
C ASP A 59 8.48 10.92 4.55
N SER A 60 9.40 10.08 4.11
CA SER A 60 9.43 8.68 4.51
C SER A 60 10.38 8.50 5.68
N ILE A 61 9.92 7.81 6.72
CA ILE A 61 10.72 7.48 7.88
C ILE A 61 10.76 5.98 8.03
N LYS A 62 11.98 5.44 8.08
CA LYS A 62 12.20 4.00 8.24
C LYS A 62 12.76 3.74 9.61
N GLU A 63 12.16 2.81 10.32
CA GLU A 63 12.59 2.43 11.65
C GLU A 63 12.65 0.92 11.79
N SER A 64 13.54 0.46 12.68
CA SER A 64 13.57 -0.92 13.08
C SER A 64 12.52 -1.16 14.15
N SER A 65 11.76 -2.21 13.99
CA SER A 65 10.77 -2.60 14.97
C SER A 65 10.84 -4.11 15.18
N VAL A 66 10.04 -4.61 16.10
CA VAL A 66 10.00 -6.04 16.42
C VAL A 66 8.65 -6.57 15.96
N ASN A 67 8.67 -7.64 15.18
CA ASN A 67 7.43 -8.26 14.71
C ASN A 67 6.79 -9.09 15.81
N SER A 68 5.66 -9.74 15.49
CA SER A 68 4.84 -10.47 16.46
C SER A 68 5.56 -11.67 17.10
N ILE A 69 6.65 -12.14 16.53
CA ILE A 69 7.42 -13.28 17.08
C ILE A 69 8.80 -12.87 17.58
N GLY A 70 9.04 -11.57 17.75
CA GLY A 70 10.27 -11.07 18.33
C GLY A 70 11.43 -10.83 17.37
N GLU A 71 11.25 -11.03 16.08
CA GLU A 71 12.29 -10.75 15.10
C GLU A 71 12.33 -9.28 14.75
N LYS A 72 13.54 -8.75 14.55
CA LYS A 72 13.72 -7.36 14.12
C LYS A 72 13.34 -7.22 12.66
N ILE A 73 12.49 -6.24 12.37
CA ILE A 73 12.08 -5.88 11.01
C ILE A 73 12.26 -4.39 10.82
N GLN A 74 12.41 -3.98 9.57
CA GLN A 74 12.33 -2.57 9.22
C GLN A 74 10.90 -2.26 8.81
N SER A 75 10.38 -1.16 9.35
CA SER A 75 9.07 -0.66 8.96
C SER A 75 9.20 0.78 8.52
N GLU A 76 8.25 1.19 7.70
CA GLU A 76 8.19 2.53 7.15
C GLU A 76 6.89 3.18 7.54
N TYR A 77 6.96 4.46 7.88
CA TYR A 77 5.77 5.31 7.92
C TYR A 77 6.07 6.62 7.22
N ILE A 78 5.04 7.36 6.89
CA ILE A 78 5.20 8.61 6.17
C ILE A 78 4.57 9.76 6.94
N ILE A 79 5.09 10.95 6.70
CA ILE A 79 4.56 12.18 7.27
C ILE A 79 4.12 13.06 6.12
N ILE A 80 2.91 13.55 6.20
CA ILE A 80 2.28 14.39 5.19
C ILE A 80 1.79 15.69 5.83
N GLU A 81 1.27 16.58 5.01
CA GLU A 81 0.69 17.86 5.45
C GLU A 81 1.67 18.72 6.26
N ASN A 82 2.90 18.83 5.74
CA ASN A 82 3.95 19.64 6.36
C ASN A 82 4.26 19.24 7.79
N GLY A 83 4.27 17.94 8.05
CA GLY A 83 4.61 17.40 9.36
C GLY A 83 3.46 17.25 10.33
N LYS A 84 2.24 17.49 9.88
CA LYS A 84 1.08 17.47 10.76
C LYS A 84 0.45 16.10 10.92
N THR A 85 0.64 15.20 9.95
CA THR A 85 -0.03 13.90 9.94
C THR A 85 0.95 12.79 9.64
N ALA A 86 0.95 11.76 10.46
CA ALA A 86 1.72 10.54 10.21
C ALA A 86 0.77 9.44 9.75
N ILE A 87 1.16 8.73 8.69
CA ILE A 87 0.42 7.59 8.20
C ILE A 87 1.21 6.33 8.53
N ILE A 88 0.63 5.47 9.34
CA ILE A 88 1.24 4.24 9.80
C ILE A 88 0.34 3.09 9.35
N GLU A 89 0.91 2.18 8.57
CA GLU A 89 0.17 1.03 8.07
C GLU A 89 0.36 -0.15 9.02
N PHE A 90 -0.71 -0.55 9.69
CA PHE A 90 -0.67 -1.66 10.64
C PHE A 90 -0.18 -2.96 9.97
N ALA A 91 -0.68 -3.27 8.79
CA ALA A 91 -0.30 -4.46 8.05
C ALA A 91 1.20 -4.49 7.73
N ASN A 92 1.81 -3.32 7.54
CA ASN A 92 3.23 -3.22 7.25
C ASN A 92 4.10 -3.48 8.50
N THR A 93 3.55 -3.28 9.68
CA THR A 93 4.26 -3.47 10.93
C THR A 93 3.99 -4.83 11.57
N CYS A 94 2.74 -5.29 11.54
CA CYS A 94 2.29 -6.47 12.27
C CYS A 94 1.57 -7.51 11.40
N GLY A 95 1.42 -7.25 10.09
CA GLY A 95 0.67 -8.11 9.19
C GLY A 95 1.37 -9.44 8.89
N LEU A 96 0.60 -10.39 8.37
CA LEU A 96 1.12 -11.70 7.99
C LEU A 96 2.24 -11.63 6.95
N ALA A 97 2.26 -10.60 6.13
CA ALA A 97 3.32 -10.39 5.14
C ALA A 97 4.69 -10.19 5.77
N LYS A 98 4.74 -9.82 7.06
CA LYS A 98 5.98 -9.60 7.80
C LYS A 98 6.35 -10.77 8.72
N VAL A 99 5.54 -11.81 8.75
CA VAL A 99 5.72 -12.95 9.66
C VAL A 99 5.88 -14.21 8.83
N ASP A 100 6.93 -14.99 9.12
CA ASP A 100 7.15 -16.30 8.51
C ASP A 100 6.09 -17.28 9.02
N PHE A 101 5.37 -17.93 8.12
CA PHE A 101 4.34 -18.90 8.50
C PHE A 101 4.88 -20.06 9.34
N ASN A 102 6.12 -20.46 9.14
CA ASN A 102 6.72 -21.53 9.93
C ASN A 102 6.98 -21.12 11.38
N LYS A 103 6.97 -19.82 11.66
CA LYS A 103 7.19 -19.25 12.99
C LYS A 103 5.97 -18.51 13.49
N ASN A 104 4.92 -18.45 12.70
CA ASN A 104 3.74 -17.69 13.03
C ASN A 104 2.98 -18.32 14.18
N ASP A 105 2.91 -17.59 15.29
CA ASP A 105 2.06 -17.96 16.42
C ASP A 105 1.11 -16.79 16.65
N LEU A 106 -0.15 -17.02 16.36
CA LEU A 106 -1.18 -15.98 16.40
C LEU A 106 -1.40 -15.41 17.80
N ASN A 107 -0.91 -16.08 18.83
CA ASN A 107 -1.05 -15.61 20.20
C ASN A 107 -0.05 -14.50 20.55
N PHE A 108 0.89 -14.21 19.68
CA PHE A 108 1.97 -13.26 19.96
C PHE A 108 1.98 -12.05 19.03
N SER A 109 0.89 -11.75 18.41
CA SER A 109 0.82 -10.56 17.56
C SER A 109 0.88 -9.31 18.46
N ASN A 110 1.92 -8.50 18.28
CA ASN A 110 2.11 -7.24 18.98
C ASN A 110 1.71 -6.11 18.05
N SER A 111 0.59 -5.56 18.24
CA SER A 111 0.15 -4.44 17.41
C SER A 111 -0.14 -3.21 18.25
#